data_ea6d1327247971a2f70bde6c90451aaf
#
_entry.id   ea6d1327247971a2f70bde6c90451aaf
#
_cell.length_a   1.000
_cell.length_b   1.000
_cell.length_c   1.000
_cell.angle_alpha   90.00
_cell.angle_beta   90.00
_cell.angle_gamma   90.00
#
_symmetry.space_group_name_H-M   'P 1'
#
loop_
_entity.id
_entity.type
_entity.pdbx_description
1 polymer ?
#
loop_
_entity_poly.entity_id
_entity_poly.type
_entity_poly.pdbx_seq_one_letter_code
_entity_poly.pdbx_strand_id
1 'polypeptide(L)' 'MQKKPYVLGLDMGGTNSVLGVVDARGHVLARTSIKTQAFPDINDYVNALYEEALKIVDSVGGMDLIRGI' A
#
# COMPACT_ATOMS: atom_id res chain seq x y z
N MET A 1 -19.82 -15.00 -8.42
CA MET A 1 -18.43 -15.09 -7.98
C MET A 1 -17.94 -13.74 -7.48
N GLN A 2 -17.35 -13.74 -6.33
CA GLN A 2 -16.79 -12.53 -5.75
C GLN A 2 -15.45 -12.21 -6.40
N LYS A 3 -15.31 -11.00 -6.90
CA LYS A 3 -14.05 -10.54 -7.45
C LYS A 3 -13.46 -9.48 -6.57
N LYS A 4 -12.15 -9.55 -6.42
CA LYS A 4 -11.41 -8.53 -5.69
C LYS A 4 -10.73 -7.67 -6.75
N PRO A 5 -11.25 -6.47 -7.00
CA PRO A 5 -10.82 -5.69 -8.16
C PRO A 5 -9.49 -4.98 -7.98
N TYR A 6 -8.97 -4.92 -6.77
CA TYR A 6 -7.82 -4.06 -6.48
C TYR A 6 -6.58 -4.85 -6.09
N VAL A 7 -5.43 -4.27 -6.36
CA VAL A 7 -4.12 -4.80 -5.96
C VAL A 7 -3.40 -3.72 -5.19
N LEU A 8 -2.77 -4.12 -4.09
CA LEU A 8 -1.91 -3.23 -3.33
C LEU A 8 -0.48 -3.39 -3.84
N GLY A 9 0.07 -2.34 -4.40
CA GLY A 9 1.43 -2.32 -4.90
C GLY A 9 2.37 -1.66 -3.91
N LEU A 10 3.60 -2.19 -3.85
CA LEU A 10 4.63 -1.66 -2.96
C LEU A 10 5.92 -1.53 -3.73
N ASP A 11 6.47 -0.31 -3.75
CA ASP A 11 7.76 -0.04 -4.35
C ASP A 11 8.69 0.49 -3.27
N MET A 12 9.70 -0.29 -2.91
CA MET A 12 10.63 0.03 -1.84
C MET A 12 11.94 0.55 -2.42
N GLY A 13 12.11 1.86 -2.32
CA GLY A 13 13.37 2.49 -2.74
C GLY A 13 14.27 2.77 -1.56
N GLY A 14 15.51 3.15 -1.83
CA GLY A 14 16.47 3.48 -0.78
C GLY A 14 16.11 4.74 -0.01
N THR A 15 15.40 5.68 -0.64
CA THR A 15 15.02 6.94 -0.02
C THR A 15 13.56 6.97 0.37
N ASN A 16 12.69 6.49 -0.51
CA ASN A 16 11.24 6.51 -0.29
C ASN A 16 10.66 5.14 -0.59
N SER A 17 9.60 4.81 0.15
CA SER A 17 8.79 3.64 -0.14
C SER A 17 7.39 4.12 -0.51
N VAL A 18 6.85 3.60 -1.60
CA VAL A 18 5.56 4.03 -2.14
C VAL A 18 4.60 2.86 -2.10
N LEU A 19 3.39 3.12 -1.60
CA LEU A 19 2.31 2.15 -1.64
C LEU A 19 1.19 2.72 -2.50
N GLY A 20 0.51 1.84 -3.24
CA GLY A 20 -0.61 2.28 -4.06
C GLY A 20 -1.62 1.18 -4.23
N VAL A 21 -2.88 1.57 -4.33
CA VAL A 21 -3.97 0.66 -4.67
C VAL A 21 -4.32 0.89 -6.12
N VAL A 22 -4.30 -0.18 -6.91
CA VAL A 22 -4.48 -0.12 -8.35
C VAL A 22 -5.66 -1.01 -8.73
N ASP A 23 -6.47 -0.53 -9.67
CA ASP A 23 -7.60 -1.32 -10.17
C ASP A 23 -7.16 -2.25 -11.31
N ALA A 24 -8.12 -3.02 -11.84
CA ALA A 24 -7.84 -3.98 -12.89
C ALA A 24 -7.36 -3.35 -14.19
N ARG A 25 -7.58 -2.05 -14.36
CA ARG A 25 -7.16 -1.30 -15.55
C ARG A 25 -5.81 -0.64 -15.39
N GLY A 26 -5.20 -0.78 -14.20
CA GLY A 26 -3.93 -0.14 -13.92
C GLY A 26 -4.06 1.29 -13.40
N HIS A 27 -5.26 1.74 -13.06
CA HIS A 27 -5.45 3.07 -12.50
C HIS A 27 -5.11 3.08 -11.02
N VAL A 28 -4.32 4.05 -10.59
CA VAL A 28 -3.98 4.23 -9.19
C VAL A 28 -5.14 4.95 -8.50
N LEU A 29 -5.79 4.24 -7.58
CA LEU A 29 -6.95 4.78 -6.87
C LEU A 29 -6.56 5.52 -5.61
N ALA A 30 -5.50 5.09 -4.96
CA ALA A 30 -4.97 5.71 -3.77
C ALA A 30 -3.49 5.43 -3.70
N ARG A 31 -2.73 6.37 -3.15
CA ARG A 31 -1.30 6.16 -3.03
C ARG A 31 -0.77 6.97 -1.84
N THR A 32 0.28 6.45 -1.24
CA THR A 32 0.98 7.12 -0.16
C THR A 32 2.46 6.77 -0.24
N SER A 33 3.28 7.52 0.46
CA SER A 33 4.70 7.22 0.53
C SER A 33 5.22 7.54 1.92
N ILE A 34 6.29 6.83 2.29
CA ILE A 34 7.03 7.12 3.52
C ILE A 34 8.50 7.19 3.16
N LYS A 35 9.26 7.89 3.99
CA LYS A 35 10.70 7.97 3.81
C LYS A 35 11.35 6.76 4.44
N THR A 36 11.97 5.92 3.63
CA THR A 36 12.62 4.70 4.09
C THR A 36 13.67 5.01 5.16
N GLN A 37 14.44 6.07 4.96
CA GLN A 37 15.54 6.41 5.85
C GLN A 37 15.10 7.04 7.18
N ALA A 38 13.82 7.33 7.34
CA ALA A 38 13.31 7.85 8.60
C ALA A 38 13.21 6.78 9.68
N PHE A 39 13.38 5.50 9.31
CA PHE A 39 13.19 4.37 10.21
C PHE A 39 14.47 3.55 10.28
N PRO A 40 15.35 3.82 11.26
CA PRO A 40 16.57 3.03 11.42
C PRO A 40 16.31 1.59 11.85
N ASP A 41 15.19 1.35 12.53
CA ASP A 41 14.79 0.01 12.96
C ASP A 41 13.84 -0.58 11.93
N ILE A 42 14.14 -1.79 11.45
CA ILE A 42 13.31 -2.45 10.45
C ILE A 42 11.90 -2.70 10.96
N ASN A 43 11.73 -2.97 12.24
CA ASN A 43 10.41 -3.20 12.81
C ASN A 43 9.55 -1.93 12.76
N ASP A 44 10.13 -0.78 13.04
CA ASP A 44 9.43 0.49 12.95
C ASP A 44 9.04 0.79 11.50
N TYR A 45 9.94 0.49 10.57
CA TYR A 45 9.68 0.67 9.15
C TYR A 45 8.50 -0.18 8.68
N VAL A 46 8.51 -1.46 9.03
CA VAL A 46 7.43 -2.38 8.64
C VAL A 46 6.10 -1.95 9.24
N ASN A 47 6.12 -1.54 10.51
CA ASN A 47 4.89 -1.06 11.15
C ASN A 47 4.34 0.20 10.47
N ALA A 48 5.22 1.11 10.07
CA ALA A 48 4.79 2.31 9.36
C ALA A 48 4.19 1.97 8.00
N LEU A 49 4.81 1.04 7.27
CA LEU A 49 4.25 0.56 6.01
C LEU A 49 2.87 -0.04 6.19
N TYR A 50 2.71 -0.86 7.21
CA TYR A 50 1.44 -1.51 7.49
C TYR A 50 0.34 -0.49 7.79
N GLU A 51 0.64 0.50 8.62
CA GLU A 51 -0.33 1.55 8.95
C GLU A 51 -0.75 2.34 7.73
N GLU A 52 0.22 2.72 6.88
CA GLU A 52 -0.10 3.45 5.66
C GLU A 52 -0.90 2.58 4.68
N ALA A 53 -0.58 1.29 4.59
CA ALA A 53 -1.33 0.37 3.76
C ALA A 53 -2.79 0.30 4.20
N LEU A 54 -3.03 0.22 5.51
CA LEU A 54 -4.40 0.18 6.02
C LEU A 54 -5.17 1.46 5.69
N LYS A 55 -4.50 2.59 5.76
CA LYS A 55 -5.15 3.87 5.44
C LYS A 55 -5.62 3.92 4.00
N ILE A 56 -4.74 3.57 3.06
CA ILE A 56 -5.11 3.66 1.64
C ILE A 56 -6.08 2.56 1.24
N VAL A 57 -5.99 1.40 1.86
CA VAL A 57 -6.95 0.31 1.61
C VAL A 57 -8.34 0.71 2.10
N ASP A 58 -8.42 1.31 3.28
CA ASP A 58 -9.70 1.81 3.79
C ASP A 58 -10.32 2.85 2.87
N SER A 59 -9.49 3.70 2.28
CA SER A 59 -9.99 4.78 1.42
C SER A 59 -10.65 4.25 0.15
N VAL A 60 -10.36 3.02 -0.26
CA VAL A 60 -10.93 2.42 -1.47
C VAL A 60 -11.97 1.33 -1.17
N GLY A 61 -12.31 1.13 0.10
CA GLY A 61 -13.38 0.21 0.46
C GLY A 61 -12.99 -0.95 1.36
N GLY A 62 -11.73 -1.08 1.72
CA GLY A 62 -11.29 -2.06 2.70
C GLY A 62 -10.55 -3.25 2.11
N MET A 63 -10.00 -4.07 2.99
CA MET A 63 -9.17 -5.22 2.62
C MET A 63 -9.92 -6.26 1.80
N ASP A 64 -11.23 -6.32 1.95
CA ASP A 64 -12.05 -7.29 1.22
C ASP A 64 -11.94 -7.11 -0.29
N LEU A 65 -11.58 -5.91 -0.74
CA LEU A 65 -11.46 -5.61 -2.16
C LEU A 65 -10.05 -5.80 -2.70
N ILE A 66 -9.10 -6.13 -1.84
CA ILE A 66 -7.70 -6.30 -2.23
C ILE A 66 -7.43 -7.77 -2.53
N ARG A 67 -7.03 -8.05 -3.75
CA ARG A 67 -6.79 -9.43 -4.19
C ARG A 67 -5.36 -9.90 -3.92
N GLY A 68 -4.44 -8.98 -3.70
CA GLY A 68 -3.04 -9.33 -3.45
C GLY A 68 -2.14 -8.12 -3.40
N ILE A 69 -0.90 -8.41 -3.16
CA ILE A 69 0.15 -7.40 -3.05
C ILE A 69 1.21 -7.62 -4.12
#